data_f3ab3f2bf717cc5d7992382f546ebf8e
#
_entry.id   f3ab3f2bf717cc5d7992382f546ebf8e
#
_cell.length_a   1.000
_cell.length_b   1.000
_cell.length_c   1.000
_cell.angle_alpha   90.00
_cell.angle_beta   90.00
_cell.angle_gamma   90.00
#
_symmetry.space_group_name_H-M   'P 1'
#
loop_
_entity.id
_entity.type
_entity.pdbx_description
1 polymer ?
#
loop_
_entity_poly.entity_id
_entity_poly.type
_entity_poly.pdbx_seq_one_letter_code
_entity_poly.pdbx_strand_id
1 'polypeptide(L)'
;MANGKYEYWLTPDGLLLLEAWARDGLTDEQIALKMGINVATLYRYKQSYCEICDALKKGKEIVDIQVENALFKRAMGYEYEETKIIISEKDGRRVETVKKQMPPDTTAQIFWLKNRKPEKWRDRVEVQNNDNDQVKQFIEAMKNGNANK
;
A
#
# COMPACT_ATOMS: atom_id res chain seq x y z
N MET A 1 20.05 9.88 34.92
CA MET A 1 18.74 9.41 34.40
C MET A 1 19.01 8.82 33.04
N ALA A 2 18.57 7.60 32.76
CA ALA A 2 18.75 7.00 31.46
C ALA A 2 17.87 7.78 30.47
N ASN A 3 18.51 8.52 29.56
CA ASN A 3 17.82 9.17 28.45
C ASN A 3 16.95 8.12 27.74
N GLY A 4 15.69 8.42 27.56
CA GLY A 4 14.77 7.49 26.90
C GLY A 4 15.27 7.21 25.49
N LYS A 5 15.27 5.95 25.06
CA LYS A 5 15.72 5.55 23.71
C LYS A 5 15.04 6.35 22.57
N TYR A 6 13.91 7.00 22.85
CA TYR A 6 13.17 7.83 21.88
C TYR A 6 13.84 9.17 21.59
N GLU A 7 14.59 9.74 22.52
CA GLU A 7 15.19 11.08 22.38
C GLU A 7 16.13 11.17 21.17
N TYR A 8 16.93 10.14 20.92
CA TYR A 8 17.77 10.07 19.73
C TYR A 8 16.95 10.09 18.44
N TRP A 9 15.81 9.39 18.42
CA TRP A 9 14.95 9.28 17.24
C TRP A 9 14.15 10.56 16.95
N LEU A 10 14.14 11.53 17.85
CA LEU A 10 13.59 12.87 17.65
C LEU A 10 14.66 13.88 17.19
N THR A 11 15.93 13.51 17.17
CA THR A 11 16.97 14.35 16.59
C THR A 11 16.86 14.39 15.07
N PRO A 12 17.38 15.46 14.40
CA PRO A 12 17.40 15.52 12.93
C PRO A 12 18.05 14.28 12.29
N ASP A 13 19.14 13.76 12.86
CA ASP A 13 19.82 12.58 12.36
C ASP A 13 18.99 11.30 12.53
N GLY A 14 18.34 11.16 13.69
CA GLY A 14 17.43 10.03 13.94
C GLY A 14 16.24 10.01 12.99
N LEU A 15 15.60 11.16 12.76
CA LEU A 15 14.49 11.30 11.82
C LEU A 15 14.93 11.04 10.37
N LEU A 16 16.12 11.51 9.99
CA LEU A 16 16.69 11.24 8.66
C LEU A 16 16.93 9.75 8.43
N LEU A 17 17.44 9.02 9.45
CA LEU A 17 17.61 7.57 9.37
C LEU A 17 16.27 6.85 9.23
N LEU A 18 15.24 7.25 9.96
CA LEU A 18 13.90 6.67 9.86
C LEU A 18 13.30 6.90 8.47
N GLU A 19 13.41 8.11 7.92
CA GLU A 19 12.98 8.42 6.56
C GLU A 19 13.74 7.56 5.52
N ALA A 20 15.06 7.43 5.66
CA ALA A 20 15.88 6.63 4.76
C ALA A 20 15.49 5.14 4.78
N TRP A 21 15.31 4.54 5.97
CA TRP A 21 14.90 3.14 6.08
C TRP A 21 13.50 2.89 5.52
N ALA A 22 12.58 3.81 5.73
CA ALA A 22 11.26 3.75 5.14
C ALA A 22 11.31 3.87 3.60
N ARG A 23 12.17 4.74 3.06
CA ARG A 23 12.46 4.89 1.63
C ARG A 23 13.08 3.64 1.00
N ASP A 24 13.90 2.92 1.78
CA ASP A 24 14.48 1.64 1.35
C ASP A 24 13.45 0.48 1.37
N GLY A 25 12.20 0.75 1.75
CA GLY A 25 11.11 -0.23 1.76
C GLY A 25 11.10 -1.16 2.97
N LEU A 26 11.80 -0.81 4.06
CA LEU A 26 11.79 -1.62 5.27
C LEU A 26 10.40 -1.60 5.93
N THR A 27 10.00 -2.79 6.44
CA THR A 27 8.76 -2.91 7.23
C THR A 27 8.93 -2.30 8.62
N ASP A 28 7.81 -2.03 9.30
CA ASP A 28 7.82 -1.49 10.66
C ASP A 28 8.57 -2.42 11.65
N GLU A 29 8.49 -3.75 11.45
CA GLU A 29 9.26 -4.71 12.25
C GLU A 29 10.77 -4.60 12.00
N GLN A 30 11.19 -4.46 10.76
CA GLN A 30 12.59 -4.30 10.39
C GLN A 30 13.15 -2.97 10.90
N ILE A 31 12.36 -1.90 10.84
CA ILE A 31 12.73 -0.59 11.39
C ILE A 31 12.86 -0.68 12.91
N ALA A 32 11.89 -1.28 13.61
CA ALA A 32 11.95 -1.47 15.05
C ALA A 32 13.18 -2.27 15.47
N LEU A 33 13.53 -3.33 14.72
CA LEU A 33 14.74 -4.11 14.93
C LEU A 33 16.02 -3.26 14.80
N LYS A 34 16.12 -2.43 13.75
CA LYS A 34 17.25 -1.50 13.57
C LYS A 34 17.33 -0.45 14.67
N MET A 35 16.19 0.02 15.18
CA MET A 35 16.13 0.92 16.34
C MET A 35 16.48 0.22 17.67
N GLY A 36 16.59 -1.11 17.71
CA GLY A 36 16.81 -1.87 18.94
C GLY A 36 15.63 -1.81 19.92
N ILE A 37 14.40 -1.77 19.40
CA ILE A 37 13.15 -1.71 20.16
C ILE A 37 12.16 -2.77 19.65
N ASN A 38 11.11 -3.03 20.43
CA ASN A 38 10.02 -3.88 20.01
C ASN A 38 9.07 -3.08 19.05
N VAL A 39 8.45 -3.77 18.10
CA VAL A 39 7.50 -3.17 17.17
C VAL A 39 6.33 -2.45 17.86
N ALA A 40 5.83 -2.99 18.98
CA ALA A 40 4.79 -2.34 19.79
C ALA A 40 5.28 -0.99 20.36
N THR A 41 6.57 -0.88 20.68
CA THR A 41 7.19 0.37 21.11
C THR A 41 7.27 1.38 19.96
N LEU A 42 7.59 0.93 18.74
CA LEU A 42 7.56 1.77 17.56
C LEU A 42 6.16 2.32 17.29
N TYR A 43 5.10 1.49 17.38
CA TYR A 43 3.71 1.97 17.23
C TYR A 43 3.35 3.02 18.28
N ARG A 44 3.78 2.83 19.54
CA ARG A 44 3.57 3.83 20.59
C ARG A 44 4.33 5.13 20.28
N TYR A 45 5.56 5.07 19.75
CA TYR A 45 6.30 6.25 19.32
C TYR A 45 5.60 6.99 18.18
N LYS A 46 5.07 6.26 17.19
CA LYS A 46 4.29 6.85 16.08
C LYS A 46 3.02 7.57 16.58
N GLN A 47 2.42 7.11 17.68
CA GLN A 47 1.25 7.77 18.29
C GLN A 47 1.63 8.97 19.14
N SER A 48 2.77 8.91 19.84
CA SER A 48 3.19 9.93 20.80
C SER A 48 4.02 11.05 20.19
N TYR A 49 4.71 10.79 19.07
CA TYR A 49 5.64 11.72 18.42
C TYR A 49 5.32 11.82 16.94
N CYS A 50 4.73 12.97 16.55
CA CYS A 50 4.31 13.19 15.16
C CYS A 50 5.49 13.22 14.20
N GLU A 51 6.65 13.72 14.65
CA GLU A 51 7.88 13.81 13.85
C GLU A 51 8.35 12.43 13.37
N ILE A 52 8.29 11.41 14.24
CA ILE A 52 8.63 10.02 13.88
C ILE A 52 7.61 9.48 12.86
N CYS A 53 6.31 9.75 13.09
CA CYS A 53 5.26 9.33 12.17
C CYS A 53 5.44 9.96 10.78
N ASP A 54 5.72 11.26 10.75
CA ASP A 54 5.85 12.02 9.50
C ASP A 54 7.11 11.62 8.72
N ALA A 55 8.25 11.38 9.41
CA ALA A 55 9.46 10.89 8.77
C ALA A 55 9.24 9.52 8.10
N LEU A 56 8.57 8.60 8.79
CA LEU A 56 8.24 7.29 8.24
C LEU A 56 7.25 7.36 7.07
N LYS A 57 6.22 8.21 7.15
CA LYS A 57 5.26 8.42 6.05
C LYS A 57 5.95 8.98 4.83
N LYS A 58 6.75 10.03 5.00
CA LYS A 58 7.48 10.68 3.92
C LYS A 58 8.43 9.71 3.18
N GLY A 59 9.12 8.83 3.93
CA GLY A 59 9.94 7.79 3.32
C GLY A 59 9.11 6.79 2.51
N LYS A 60 7.98 6.29 3.06
CA LYS A 60 7.10 5.32 2.40
C LYS A 60 6.43 5.88 1.14
N GLU A 61 6.05 7.15 1.13
CA GLU A 61 5.41 7.82 -0.01
C GLU A 61 6.23 7.68 -1.30
N ILE A 62 7.55 7.75 -1.22
CA ILE A 62 8.43 7.58 -2.38
C ILE A 62 8.33 6.16 -2.94
N VAL A 63 8.28 5.15 -2.08
CA VAL A 63 8.12 3.74 -2.49
C VAL A 63 6.74 3.52 -3.09
N ASP A 64 5.70 4.06 -2.48
CA ASP A 64 4.33 3.96 -2.98
C ASP A 64 4.21 4.54 -4.39
N ILE A 65 4.81 5.72 -4.65
CA ILE A 65 4.87 6.32 -5.99
C ILE A 65 5.60 5.41 -6.99
N GLN A 66 6.68 4.75 -6.59
CA GLN A 66 7.40 3.82 -7.48
C GLN A 66 6.54 2.61 -7.83
N VAL A 67 5.83 2.03 -6.85
CA VAL A 67 4.92 0.91 -7.06
C VAL A 67 3.73 1.33 -7.92
N GLU A 68 3.13 2.49 -7.68
CA GLU A 68 2.07 3.05 -8.51
C GLU A 68 2.53 3.22 -9.97
N ASN A 69 3.72 3.77 -10.19
CA ASN A 69 4.29 3.91 -11.53
C ASN A 69 4.53 2.56 -12.21
N ALA A 70 5.00 1.55 -11.46
CA ALA A 70 5.19 0.20 -11.99
C ALA A 70 3.85 -0.45 -12.34
N LEU A 71 2.83 -0.29 -11.50
CA LEU A 71 1.46 -0.76 -11.77
C LEU A 71 0.89 -0.10 -13.02
N PHE A 72 1.04 1.22 -13.15
CA PHE A 72 0.60 1.96 -14.33
C PHE A 72 1.29 1.47 -15.61
N LYS A 73 2.62 1.31 -15.59
CA LYS A 73 3.38 0.74 -16.71
C LYS A 73 2.86 -0.65 -17.08
N ARG A 74 2.60 -1.50 -16.08
CA ARG A 74 2.08 -2.85 -16.32
C ARG A 74 0.68 -2.82 -16.93
N ALA A 75 -0.19 -1.92 -16.47
CA ALA A 75 -1.53 -1.74 -17.00
C ALA A 75 -1.54 -1.28 -18.46
N MET A 76 -0.61 -0.41 -18.85
CA MET A 76 -0.51 0.13 -20.22
C MET A 76 0.31 -0.74 -21.16
N GLY A 77 1.12 -1.64 -20.64
CA GLY A 77 2.17 -2.33 -21.38
C GLY A 77 3.37 -1.41 -21.60
N TYR A 78 4.53 -2.00 -21.87
CA TYR A 78 5.77 -1.26 -22.11
C TYR A 78 6.76 -2.06 -22.94
N GLU A 79 7.64 -1.33 -23.59
CA GLU A 79 8.79 -1.93 -24.28
C GLU A 79 9.98 -2.05 -23.33
N TYR A 80 10.74 -3.13 -23.47
CA TYR A 80 11.98 -3.36 -22.73
C TYR A 80 13.02 -4.04 -23.62
N GLU A 81 14.27 -3.88 -23.25
CA GLU A 81 15.39 -4.52 -23.93
C GLU A 81 15.87 -5.73 -23.12
N GLU A 82 15.92 -6.89 -23.78
CA GLU A 82 16.48 -8.10 -23.21
C GLU A 82 17.87 -8.32 -23.81
N THR A 83 18.89 -8.37 -22.97
CA THR A 83 20.26 -8.66 -23.39
C THR A 83 20.54 -10.14 -23.17
N LYS A 84 20.84 -10.85 -24.26
CA LYS A 84 21.27 -12.26 -24.25
C LYS A 84 22.76 -12.35 -24.48
N ILE A 85 23.44 -13.08 -23.61
CA ILE A 85 24.86 -13.43 -23.81
C ILE A 85 24.90 -14.85 -24.34
N ILE A 86 25.36 -14.99 -25.59
CA ILE A 86 25.54 -16.28 -26.25
C ILE A 86 27.03 -16.60 -26.21
N ILE A 87 27.36 -17.72 -25.60
CA ILE A 87 28.75 -18.24 -25.57
C ILE A 87 28.82 -19.44 -26.52
N SER A 88 29.59 -19.32 -27.58
CA SER A 88 29.85 -20.40 -28.55
C SER A 88 31.34 -20.75 -28.56
N GLU A 89 31.62 -22.03 -28.64
CA GLU A 89 33.02 -22.51 -28.74
C GLU A 89 33.72 -22.01 -30.01
N LYS A 90 32.96 -21.71 -31.10
CA LYS A 90 33.49 -21.24 -32.40
C LYS A 90 33.62 -19.73 -32.48
N ASP A 91 32.65 -18.98 -31.94
CA ASP A 91 32.54 -17.52 -32.15
C ASP A 91 32.80 -16.70 -30.86
N GLY A 92 33.13 -17.38 -29.75
CA GLY A 92 33.37 -16.72 -28.47
C GLY A 92 32.09 -16.15 -27.83
N ARG A 93 32.24 -15.03 -27.14
CA ARG A 93 31.14 -14.35 -26.42
C ARG A 93 30.49 -13.33 -27.34
N ARG A 94 29.21 -13.54 -27.66
CA ARG A 94 28.37 -12.59 -28.40
C ARG A 94 27.28 -12.04 -27.50
N VAL A 95 27.05 -10.74 -27.58
CA VAL A 95 25.96 -10.05 -26.85
C VAL A 95 24.92 -9.63 -27.88
N GLU A 96 23.72 -10.12 -27.73
CA GLU A 96 22.55 -9.72 -28.54
C GLU A 96 21.55 -8.97 -27.68
N THR A 97 21.12 -7.79 -28.14
CA THR A 97 20.05 -7.01 -27.50
C THR A 97 18.83 -7.07 -28.38
N VAL A 98 17.71 -7.57 -27.81
CA VAL A 98 16.44 -7.70 -28.52
C VAL A 98 15.40 -6.83 -27.80
N LYS A 99 14.72 -5.98 -28.57
CA LYS A 99 13.58 -5.22 -28.05
C LYS A 99 12.36 -6.14 -27.94
N LYS A 100 11.76 -6.16 -26.79
CA LYS A 100 10.53 -6.91 -26.49
C LYS A 100 9.45 -5.99 -25.99
N GLN A 101 8.20 -6.36 -26.23
CA GLN A 101 7.02 -5.67 -25.72
C GLN A 101 6.34 -6.51 -24.64
N MET A 102 6.12 -5.91 -23.49
CA MET A 102 5.26 -6.47 -22.46
C MET A 102 3.82 -6.04 -22.75
N PRO A 103 2.90 -6.97 -23.03
CA PRO A 103 1.51 -6.60 -23.33
C PRO A 103 0.84 -5.99 -22.11
N PRO A 104 -0.20 -5.14 -22.30
CA PRO A 104 -1.05 -4.63 -21.24
C PRO A 104 -1.64 -5.76 -20.39
N ASP A 105 -1.80 -5.51 -19.08
CA ASP A 105 -2.35 -6.47 -18.13
C ASP A 105 -3.74 -6.04 -17.67
N THR A 106 -4.74 -6.86 -17.96
CA THR A 106 -6.14 -6.55 -17.64
C THR A 106 -6.38 -6.47 -16.15
N THR A 107 -5.70 -7.29 -15.33
CA THR A 107 -5.85 -7.26 -13.87
C THR A 107 -5.34 -5.94 -13.30
N ALA A 108 -4.17 -5.48 -13.76
CA ALA A 108 -3.62 -4.19 -13.38
C ALA A 108 -4.54 -3.03 -13.81
N GLN A 109 -5.15 -3.09 -15.00
CA GLN A 109 -6.11 -2.10 -15.49
C GLN A 109 -7.37 -2.05 -14.62
N ILE A 110 -7.96 -3.21 -14.30
CA ILE A 110 -9.15 -3.31 -13.45
C ILE A 110 -8.85 -2.77 -12.05
N PHE A 111 -7.71 -3.19 -11.46
CA PHE A 111 -7.30 -2.69 -10.13
C PHE A 111 -7.15 -1.17 -10.13
N TRP A 112 -6.46 -0.61 -11.12
CA TRP A 112 -6.28 0.84 -11.26
C TRP A 112 -7.61 1.57 -11.40
N LEU A 113 -8.50 1.10 -12.28
CA LEU A 113 -9.79 1.74 -12.55
C LEU A 113 -10.75 1.66 -11.35
N LYS A 114 -10.81 0.53 -10.64
CA LYS A 114 -11.64 0.38 -9.44
C LYS A 114 -11.22 1.32 -8.32
N ASN A 115 -9.93 1.57 -8.16
CA ASN A 115 -9.41 2.45 -7.12
C ASN A 115 -9.43 3.93 -7.53
N ARG A 116 -9.17 4.24 -8.82
CA ARG A 116 -9.07 5.62 -9.31
C ARG A 116 -10.41 6.22 -9.70
N LYS A 117 -11.36 5.39 -10.18
CA LYS A 117 -12.69 5.80 -10.63
C LYS A 117 -13.77 4.88 -10.06
N PRO A 118 -13.90 4.81 -8.72
CA PRO A 118 -14.80 3.86 -8.07
C PRO A 118 -16.28 4.11 -8.43
N GLU A 119 -16.65 5.34 -8.76
CA GLU A 119 -18.01 5.69 -9.19
C GLU A 119 -18.46 4.98 -10.48
N LYS A 120 -17.49 4.58 -11.34
CA LYS A 120 -17.76 3.88 -12.60
C LYS A 120 -17.41 2.40 -12.58
N TRP A 121 -16.39 2.02 -11.80
CA TRP A 121 -15.75 0.72 -11.88
C TRP A 121 -15.82 -0.12 -10.60
N ARG A 122 -16.40 0.42 -9.50
CA ARG A 122 -16.60 -0.35 -8.28
C ARG A 122 -17.61 -1.47 -8.51
N ASP A 123 -17.32 -2.66 -7.96
CA ASP A 123 -18.28 -3.74 -7.92
C ASP A 123 -19.51 -3.27 -7.12
N ARG A 124 -20.68 -3.24 -7.73
CA ARG A 124 -21.93 -2.91 -7.06
C ARG A 124 -22.38 -4.15 -6.29
N VAL A 125 -22.28 -4.07 -4.98
CA VAL A 125 -23.00 -5.00 -4.11
C VAL A 125 -24.35 -4.35 -3.84
N GLU A 126 -25.40 -4.80 -4.51
CA GLU A 126 -26.77 -4.48 -4.11
C GLU A 126 -27.07 -5.28 -2.85
N VAL A 127 -26.82 -4.68 -1.70
CA VAL A 127 -27.36 -5.19 -0.45
C VAL A 127 -28.85 -4.83 -0.45
N GLN A 128 -29.70 -5.77 -0.88
CA GLN A 128 -31.14 -5.67 -0.62
C GLN A 128 -31.31 -5.83 0.90
N ASN A 129 -31.36 -4.72 1.61
CA ASN A 129 -31.76 -4.71 3.03
C ASN A 129 -33.27 -4.95 3.13
N ASN A 130 -33.70 -6.19 2.86
CA ASN A 130 -35.06 -6.64 3.15
C ASN A 130 -35.38 -6.62 4.66
N ASP A 131 -34.35 -6.58 5.50
CA ASP A 131 -34.54 -6.55 6.96
C ASP A 131 -35.15 -5.24 7.47
N ASN A 132 -34.88 -4.11 6.80
CA ASN A 132 -35.45 -2.83 7.20
C ASN A 132 -36.96 -2.71 6.95
N ASP A 133 -37.49 -3.37 5.94
CA ASP A 133 -38.93 -3.31 5.65
C ASP A 133 -39.71 -4.26 6.56
N GLN A 134 -39.17 -5.40 6.92
CA GLN A 134 -39.79 -6.30 7.92
C GLN A 134 -39.79 -5.68 9.31
N VAL A 135 -38.71 -5.02 9.70
CA VAL A 135 -38.63 -4.29 11.00
C VAL A 135 -39.61 -3.11 11.02
N LYS A 136 -39.77 -2.35 9.93
CA LYS A 136 -40.74 -1.28 9.84
C LYS A 136 -42.18 -1.80 9.93
N GLN A 137 -42.51 -2.88 9.21
CA GLN A 137 -43.82 -3.52 9.28
C GLN A 137 -44.13 -4.05 10.68
N PHE A 138 -43.15 -4.62 11.38
CA PHE A 138 -43.29 -5.08 12.76
C PHE A 138 -43.53 -3.93 13.73
N ILE A 139 -42.81 -2.82 13.58
CA ILE A 139 -42.99 -1.61 14.39
C ILE A 139 -44.36 -0.97 14.15
N GLU A 140 -44.85 -0.91 12.90
CA GLU A 140 -46.21 -0.42 12.59
C GLU A 140 -47.31 -1.31 13.15
N ALA A 141 -47.14 -2.64 13.04
CA ALA A 141 -48.09 -3.59 13.63
C ALA A 141 -48.19 -3.45 15.15
N MET A 142 -47.07 -3.24 15.84
CA MET A 142 -47.04 -2.96 17.28
C MET A 142 -47.71 -1.64 17.67
N LYS A 143 -47.53 -0.58 16.87
CA LYS A 143 -48.20 0.71 17.13
C LYS A 143 -49.72 0.64 16.97
N ASN A 144 -50.19 -0.10 15.96
CA ASN A 144 -51.62 -0.26 15.69
C ASN A 144 -52.29 -1.23 16.66
N GLY A 145 -51.57 -2.19 17.27
CA GLY A 145 -52.07 -3.11 18.28
C GLY A 145 -52.34 -2.47 19.64
N ASN A 146 -51.71 -1.33 19.94
CA ASN A 146 -51.90 -0.59 21.21
C ASN A 146 -52.98 0.52 21.14
N ALA A 147 -53.57 0.76 19.97
CA ALA A 147 -54.59 1.80 19.80
C ALA A 147 -56.05 1.30 20.05
N ASN A 148 -56.21 0.00 20.37
CA ASN A 148 -57.52 -0.61 20.59
C ASN A 148 -57.69 -1.19 22.03
N LYS A 149 -57.20 -0.48 23.02
CA LYS A 149 -57.59 -0.76 24.42
C LYS A 149 -58.09 0.50 25.12
#